data_7a261c6c3f2d1980c021855f060da6b4
#
_entry.id   7a261c6c3f2d1980c021855f060da6b4
#
_cell.length_a   1.000
_cell.length_b   1.000
_cell.length_c   1.000
_cell.angle_alpha   90.00
_cell.angle_beta   90.00
_cell.angle_gamma   90.00
#
_symmetry.space_group_name_H-M   'P 1'
#
loop_
_entity.id
_entity.type
_entity.pdbx_description
1 polymer ?
#
loop_
_entity_poly.entity_id
_entity_poly.type
_entity_poly.pdbx_seq_one_letter_code
_entity_poly.pdbx_strand_id
1 'polypeptide(L)'
;MEPQMDMQQLFAAAQQMQEQLMNAQAVLADAEVTGTAGGGLVTATVNGQGELMDLSIEPAAVDTDDAEETARTIADLVLAAVRDAYRSAEDLQQQQMGPFAAAMQGGGLPGMPGGMPGMPGGLDLPGGLDLSSLGIGAPPVPDDDDDEDT
;
A
#
# COMPACT_ATOMS: atom_id res chain seq x y z
N MET A 1 -25.93 -12.45 32.44
CA MET A 1 -26.38 -11.42 31.49
C MET A 1 -25.49 -11.56 30.24
N GLU A 2 -26.02 -12.18 29.24
CA GLU A 2 -25.32 -12.21 27.94
C GLU A 2 -25.40 -10.81 27.32
N PRO A 3 -24.28 -10.21 26.91
CA PRO A 3 -24.33 -8.98 26.16
C PRO A 3 -24.93 -9.30 24.80
N GLN A 4 -26.22 -9.12 24.67
CA GLN A 4 -26.85 -9.11 23.34
C GLN A 4 -26.32 -7.88 22.62
N MET A 5 -25.42 -8.08 21.68
CA MET A 5 -25.10 -7.06 20.71
C MET A 5 -26.38 -6.74 19.97
N ASP A 6 -26.91 -5.58 20.25
CA ASP A 6 -28.11 -5.07 19.62
C ASP A 6 -27.83 -4.96 18.13
N MET A 7 -28.69 -5.49 17.28
CA MET A 7 -28.57 -5.38 15.82
C MET A 7 -28.37 -3.93 15.36
N GLN A 8 -28.93 -2.98 16.13
CA GLN A 8 -28.75 -1.56 15.90
C GLN A 8 -27.31 -1.11 16.13
N GLN A 9 -26.61 -1.65 17.12
CA GLN A 9 -25.20 -1.33 17.37
C GLN A 9 -24.30 -1.89 16.27
N LEU A 10 -24.57 -3.08 15.78
CA LEU A 10 -23.85 -3.67 14.64
C LEU A 10 -24.06 -2.84 13.37
N PHE A 11 -25.28 -2.40 13.12
CA PHE A 11 -25.57 -1.58 11.96
C PHE A 11 -24.90 -0.20 12.05
N ALA A 12 -24.93 0.43 13.23
CA ALA A 12 -24.26 1.69 13.48
C ALA A 12 -22.73 1.55 13.33
N ALA A 13 -22.13 0.47 13.82
CA ALA A 13 -20.71 0.19 13.68
C ALA A 13 -20.32 -0.01 12.19
N ALA A 14 -21.15 -0.71 11.42
CA ALA A 14 -20.92 -0.90 10.00
C ALA A 14 -20.99 0.42 9.20
N GLN A 15 -21.95 1.28 9.52
CA GLN A 15 -22.05 2.62 8.92
C GLN A 15 -20.84 3.48 9.27
N GLN A 16 -20.43 3.48 10.52
CA GLN A 16 -19.26 4.25 10.97
C GLN A 16 -17.97 3.76 10.30
N MET A 17 -17.83 2.46 10.11
CA MET A 17 -16.68 1.90 9.39
C MET A 17 -16.69 2.32 7.92
N GLN A 18 -17.86 2.32 7.29
CA GLN A 18 -17.99 2.78 5.90
C GLN A 18 -17.65 4.27 5.76
N GLU A 19 -18.12 5.10 6.67
CA GLU A 19 -17.78 6.53 6.69
C GLU A 19 -16.27 6.76 6.89
N GLN A 20 -15.64 6.00 7.77
CA GLN A 20 -14.19 6.08 7.99
C GLN A 20 -13.40 5.70 6.74
N LEU A 21 -13.82 4.66 6.03
CA LEU A 21 -13.18 4.26 4.76
C LEU A 21 -13.32 5.33 3.69
N MET A 22 -14.52 5.89 3.53
CA MET A 22 -14.75 6.97 2.58
C MET A 22 -13.93 8.22 2.93
N ASN A 23 -13.88 8.57 4.21
CA ASN A 23 -13.09 9.71 4.68
C ASN A 23 -11.59 9.48 4.50
N ALA A 24 -11.08 8.28 4.78
CA ALA A 24 -9.69 7.94 4.55
C ALA A 24 -9.29 8.03 3.06
N GLN A 25 -10.16 7.58 2.17
CA GLN A 25 -9.95 7.72 0.73
C GLN A 25 -9.97 9.19 0.28
N ALA A 26 -10.89 9.99 0.81
CA ALA A 26 -10.95 11.42 0.51
C ALA A 26 -9.69 12.16 1.01
N VAL A 27 -9.23 11.86 2.21
CA VAL A 27 -7.99 12.43 2.77
C VAL A 27 -6.78 12.07 1.93
N LEU A 28 -6.69 10.83 1.43
CA LEU A 28 -5.60 10.41 0.54
C LEU A 28 -5.70 11.08 -0.84
N ALA A 29 -6.90 11.27 -1.36
CA ALA A 29 -7.10 11.96 -2.64
C ALA A 29 -6.72 13.44 -2.57
N ASP A 30 -7.01 14.09 -1.44
CA ASP A 30 -6.69 15.51 -1.20
C ASP A 30 -5.25 15.73 -0.70
N ALA A 31 -4.57 14.68 -0.24
CA ALA A 31 -3.19 14.78 0.20
C ALA A 31 -2.26 14.93 -1.00
N GLU A 32 -1.41 15.95 -0.96
CA GLU A 32 -0.40 16.20 -1.99
C GLU A 32 1.00 15.96 -1.41
N VAL A 33 1.80 15.24 -2.14
CA VAL A 33 3.22 15.02 -1.85
C VAL A 33 4.05 15.35 -3.07
N THR A 34 5.25 15.87 -2.82
CA THR A 34 6.16 16.31 -3.87
C THR A 34 7.41 15.45 -3.88
N GLY A 35 7.93 15.23 -5.08
CA GLY A 35 9.26 14.70 -5.32
C GLY A 35 10.06 15.66 -6.17
N THR A 36 11.36 15.70 -5.98
CA THR A 36 12.25 16.63 -6.67
C THR A 36 13.43 15.90 -7.29
N ALA A 37 13.98 16.48 -8.34
CA ALA A 37 15.22 16.03 -8.95
C ALA A 37 16.08 17.22 -9.42
N GLY A 38 17.38 16.99 -9.53
CA GLY A 38 18.32 18.03 -9.96
C GLY A 38 18.44 19.21 -8.99
N GLY A 39 18.29 18.98 -7.70
CA GLY A 39 18.33 20.05 -6.71
C GLY A 39 17.13 21.01 -6.78
N GLY A 40 15.97 20.52 -7.23
CA GLY A 40 14.75 21.29 -7.38
C GLY A 40 14.50 21.84 -8.79
N LEU A 41 15.32 21.47 -9.77
CA LEU A 41 15.09 21.85 -11.17
C LEU A 41 13.80 21.26 -11.75
N VAL A 42 13.43 20.07 -11.26
CA VAL A 42 12.14 19.44 -11.59
C VAL A 42 11.44 19.04 -10.30
N THR A 43 10.17 19.40 -10.21
CA THR A 43 9.31 19.04 -9.08
C THR A 43 8.05 18.36 -9.62
N ALA A 44 7.77 17.15 -9.13
CA ALA A 44 6.55 16.42 -9.43
C ALA A 44 5.66 16.43 -8.18
N THR A 45 4.36 16.64 -8.38
CA THR A 45 3.36 16.59 -7.32
C THR A 45 2.40 15.43 -7.60
N VAL A 46 2.26 14.54 -6.64
CA VAL A 46 1.30 13.43 -6.70
C VAL A 46 0.35 13.50 -5.51
N ASN A 47 -0.86 12.97 -5.69
CA ASN A 47 -1.78 12.83 -4.56
C ASN A 47 -1.44 11.56 -3.75
N GLY A 48 -2.11 11.40 -2.60
CA GLY A 48 -1.90 10.22 -1.74
C GLY A 48 -2.32 8.89 -2.37
N GLN A 49 -3.06 8.92 -3.47
CA GLN A 49 -3.44 7.75 -4.26
C GLN A 49 -2.40 7.38 -5.33
N GLY A 50 -1.36 8.22 -5.50
CA GLY A 50 -0.31 8.02 -6.48
C GLY A 50 -0.63 8.56 -7.87
N GLU A 51 -1.58 9.48 -8.00
CA GLU A 51 -1.85 10.16 -9.26
C GLU A 51 -0.96 11.39 -9.40
N LEU A 52 -0.32 11.54 -10.55
CA LEU A 52 0.47 12.72 -10.88
C LEU A 52 -0.46 13.90 -11.15
N MET A 53 -0.39 14.92 -10.29
CA MET A 53 -1.24 16.10 -10.34
C MET A 53 -0.59 17.28 -11.07
N ASP A 54 0.70 17.47 -10.85
CA ASP A 54 1.45 18.58 -11.43
C ASP A 54 2.91 18.23 -11.67
N LEU A 55 3.51 18.90 -12.64
CA LEU A 55 4.92 18.77 -12.97
C LEU A 55 5.48 20.14 -13.30
N SER A 56 6.42 20.61 -12.52
CA SER A 56 7.11 21.88 -12.72
C SER A 56 8.55 21.68 -13.13
N ILE A 57 8.99 22.41 -14.13
CA ILE A 57 10.38 22.43 -14.60
C ILE A 57 10.88 23.87 -14.51
N GLU A 58 11.96 24.06 -13.74
CA GLU A 58 12.58 25.37 -13.63
C GLU A 58 13.27 25.77 -14.94
N PRO A 59 13.21 27.03 -15.36
CA PRO A 59 13.87 27.50 -16.56
C PRO A 59 15.38 27.27 -16.57
N ALA A 60 15.99 27.20 -15.39
CA ALA A 60 17.42 26.88 -15.24
C ALA A 60 17.80 25.47 -15.69
N ALA A 61 16.82 24.57 -15.85
CA ALA A 61 17.02 23.22 -16.40
C ALA A 61 17.18 23.23 -17.93
N VAL A 62 16.82 24.32 -18.58
CA VAL A 62 16.80 24.45 -20.05
C VAL A 62 18.04 25.18 -20.51
N ASP A 63 18.95 24.45 -21.18
CA ASP A 63 20.05 25.04 -21.91
C ASP A 63 19.66 25.19 -23.38
N THR A 64 19.65 26.44 -23.86
CA THR A 64 19.24 26.73 -25.25
C THR A 64 20.34 26.47 -26.26
N ASP A 65 21.60 26.31 -25.83
CA ASP A 65 22.72 26.08 -26.71
C ASP A 65 22.82 24.60 -27.17
N ASP A 66 22.32 23.68 -26.34
CA ASP A 66 22.21 22.26 -26.68
C ASP A 66 20.82 21.70 -26.36
N ALA A 67 19.91 21.84 -27.31
CA ALA A 67 18.52 21.41 -27.12
C ALA A 67 18.39 19.88 -27.02
N GLU A 68 19.26 19.12 -27.67
CA GLU A 68 19.19 17.65 -27.65
C GLU A 68 19.64 17.10 -26.29
N GLU A 69 20.74 17.61 -25.75
CA GLU A 69 21.23 17.23 -24.43
C GLU A 69 20.26 17.69 -23.33
N THR A 70 19.73 18.90 -23.46
CA THR A 70 18.70 19.44 -22.56
C THR A 70 17.47 18.55 -22.50
N ALA A 71 16.97 18.10 -23.64
CA ALA A 71 15.78 17.24 -23.68
C ALA A 71 16.01 15.89 -22.98
N ARG A 72 17.19 15.30 -23.14
CA ARG A 72 17.56 14.06 -22.45
C ARG A 72 17.67 14.27 -20.94
N THR A 73 18.36 15.33 -20.54
CA THR A 73 18.56 15.68 -19.13
C THR A 73 17.20 15.94 -18.43
N ILE A 74 16.32 16.70 -19.07
CA ILE A 74 14.97 16.95 -18.53
C ILE A 74 14.19 15.64 -18.41
N ALA A 75 14.24 14.76 -19.40
CA ALA A 75 13.57 13.46 -19.33
C ALA A 75 14.03 12.62 -18.13
N ASP A 76 15.33 12.57 -17.89
CA ASP A 76 15.91 11.84 -16.75
C ASP A 76 15.52 12.48 -15.42
N LEU A 77 15.54 13.80 -15.34
CA LEU A 77 15.13 14.54 -14.14
C LEU A 77 13.64 14.36 -13.84
N VAL A 78 12.79 14.37 -14.86
CA VAL A 78 11.35 14.10 -14.70
C VAL A 78 11.11 12.71 -14.15
N LEU A 79 11.77 11.70 -14.71
CA LEU A 79 11.64 10.33 -14.20
C LEU A 79 12.11 10.21 -12.74
N ALA A 80 13.19 10.88 -12.39
CA ALA A 80 13.70 10.89 -11.02
C ALA A 80 12.74 11.59 -10.05
N ALA A 81 12.22 12.77 -10.42
CA ALA A 81 11.27 13.53 -9.60
C ALA A 81 9.95 12.77 -9.40
N VAL A 82 9.42 12.15 -10.44
CA VAL A 82 8.20 11.35 -10.36
C VAL A 82 8.39 10.13 -9.45
N ARG A 83 9.52 9.43 -9.56
CA ARG A 83 9.81 8.29 -8.68
C ARG A 83 9.95 8.71 -7.22
N ASP A 84 10.56 9.86 -6.97
CA ASP A 84 10.69 10.42 -5.63
C ASP A 84 9.30 10.78 -5.06
N ALA A 85 8.45 11.42 -5.85
CA ALA A 85 7.06 11.72 -5.49
C ALA A 85 6.25 10.46 -5.17
N TYR A 86 6.36 9.41 -5.96
CA TYR A 86 5.68 8.14 -5.68
C TYR A 86 6.13 7.48 -4.38
N ARG A 87 7.42 7.50 -4.07
CA ARG A 87 7.92 7.02 -2.77
C ARG A 87 7.31 7.79 -1.61
N SER A 88 7.25 9.11 -1.74
CA SER A 88 6.63 9.97 -0.73
C SER A 88 5.14 9.66 -0.55
N ALA A 89 4.43 9.35 -1.63
CA ALA A 89 3.03 8.92 -1.58
C ALA A 89 2.86 7.55 -0.91
N GLU A 90 3.74 6.59 -1.21
CA GLU A 90 3.75 5.27 -0.55
C GLU A 90 4.03 5.39 0.95
N ASP A 91 4.98 6.23 1.34
CA ASP A 91 5.29 6.50 2.75
C ASP A 91 4.09 7.13 3.46
N LEU A 92 3.40 8.07 2.81
CA LEU A 92 2.17 8.66 3.34
C LEU A 92 1.07 7.61 3.53
N GLN A 93 0.85 6.75 2.53
CA GLN A 93 -0.12 5.65 2.63
C GLN A 93 0.21 4.71 3.79
N GLN A 94 1.48 4.34 3.95
CA GLN A 94 1.91 3.49 5.06
C GLN A 94 1.69 4.15 6.41
N GLN A 95 1.94 5.44 6.53
CA GLN A 95 1.68 6.19 7.76
C GLN A 95 0.19 6.28 8.09
N GLN A 96 -0.66 6.45 7.08
CA GLN A 96 -2.12 6.49 7.24
C GLN A 96 -2.71 5.11 7.56
N MET A 97 -2.17 4.07 6.95
CA MET A 97 -2.64 2.69 7.11
C MET A 97 -1.97 1.94 8.27
N GLY A 98 -0.82 2.43 8.73
CA GLY A 98 -0.04 1.79 9.80
C GLY A 98 -0.82 1.52 11.08
N PRO A 99 -1.57 2.50 11.63
CA PRO A 99 -2.41 2.28 12.81
C PRO A 99 -3.50 1.24 12.58
N PHE A 100 -4.07 1.20 11.39
CA PHE A 100 -5.11 0.23 11.03
C PHE A 100 -4.54 -1.19 10.87
N ALA A 101 -3.39 -1.32 10.22
CA ALA A 101 -2.70 -2.58 10.09
C ALA A 101 -2.22 -3.12 11.45
N ALA A 102 -1.72 -2.24 12.31
CA ALA A 102 -1.35 -2.60 13.69
C ALA A 102 -2.55 -3.06 14.52
N ALA A 103 -3.70 -2.42 14.37
CA ALA A 103 -4.93 -2.81 15.03
C ALA A 103 -5.41 -4.20 14.56
N MET A 104 -5.28 -4.51 13.28
CA MET A 104 -5.60 -5.84 12.75
C MET A 104 -4.61 -6.93 13.20
N GLN A 105 -3.32 -6.62 13.26
CA GLN A 105 -2.29 -7.58 13.70
C GLN A 105 -2.26 -7.76 15.22
N GLY A 106 -2.65 -6.73 15.97
CA GLY A 106 -2.71 -6.77 17.43
C GLY A 106 -3.96 -7.43 18.01
N GLY A 107 -4.86 -7.96 17.19
CA GLY A 107 -6.06 -8.68 17.66
C GLY A 107 -7.07 -7.82 18.43
N GLY A 108 -6.93 -6.51 18.38
CA GLY A 108 -7.78 -5.59 19.09
C GLY A 108 -8.59 -4.70 18.16
N LEU A 109 -9.78 -5.13 17.78
CA LEU A 109 -10.83 -4.19 17.43
C LEU A 109 -11.08 -3.30 18.66
N PRO A 110 -11.03 -1.96 18.54
CA PRO A 110 -11.40 -1.09 19.65
C PRO A 110 -12.88 -1.32 19.97
N GLY A 111 -13.15 -2.05 21.04
CA GLY A 111 -14.51 -2.40 21.48
C GLY A 111 -14.71 -3.86 21.84
N MET A 112 -13.76 -4.73 21.66
CA MET A 112 -13.80 -6.06 22.27
C MET A 112 -12.86 -6.11 23.50
N PRO A 113 -13.41 -6.00 24.72
CA PRO A 113 -12.67 -6.35 25.92
C PRO A 113 -12.61 -7.87 25.98
N GLY A 114 -11.47 -8.45 25.71
CA GLY A 114 -11.26 -9.87 25.81
C GLY A 114 -10.39 -10.40 24.70
N GLY A 115 -9.10 -10.09 24.73
CA GLY A 115 -8.12 -10.96 24.11
C GLY A 115 -8.37 -12.36 24.64
N MET A 116 -8.73 -13.32 23.78
CA MET A 116 -8.66 -14.72 24.20
C MET A 116 -7.21 -15.01 24.54
N PRO A 117 -6.84 -15.21 25.82
CA PRO A 117 -5.53 -15.70 26.17
C PRO A 117 -5.50 -17.16 25.79
N GLY A 118 -4.73 -17.50 24.75
CA GLY A 118 -4.39 -18.89 24.48
C GLY A 118 -4.94 -19.41 23.14
N MET A 119 -4.51 -18.82 22.04
CA MET A 119 -4.35 -19.60 20.82
C MET A 119 -2.87 -19.61 20.45
N PRO A 120 -2.11 -20.61 20.90
CA PRO A 120 -0.86 -20.96 20.25
C PRO A 120 -1.21 -21.52 18.87
N GLY A 121 -0.62 -20.92 17.84
CA GLY A 121 -0.72 -21.25 16.44
C GLY A 121 -1.20 -22.63 16.08
N GLY A 122 -2.38 -22.71 15.51
CA GLY A 122 -2.97 -23.91 14.99
C GLY A 122 -4.48 -23.83 15.09
N LEU A 123 -5.15 -23.57 13.99
CA LEU A 123 -6.58 -23.82 13.86
C LEU A 123 -6.75 -25.35 13.92
N ASP A 124 -6.82 -25.88 15.13
CA ASP A 124 -7.30 -27.24 15.36
C ASP A 124 -8.83 -27.18 15.28
N LEU A 125 -9.34 -27.37 14.10
CA LEU A 125 -10.78 -27.56 13.89
C LEU A 125 -11.13 -28.96 14.44
N PRO A 126 -12.02 -29.07 15.44
CA PRO A 126 -12.48 -30.36 15.89
C PRO A 126 -13.30 -31.01 14.77
N GLY A 127 -12.69 -31.93 14.05
CA GLY A 127 -13.32 -32.62 12.94
C GLY A 127 -12.38 -33.05 11.82
N GLY A 128 -11.08 -32.92 11.98
CA GLY A 128 -10.09 -33.59 11.12
C GLY A 128 -10.26 -33.35 9.61
N LEU A 129 -10.52 -32.11 9.20
CA LEU A 129 -10.41 -31.74 7.80
C LEU A 129 -8.96 -31.47 7.47
N ASP A 130 -8.27 -32.52 7.08
CA ASP A 130 -6.94 -32.45 6.52
C ASP A 130 -7.00 -31.76 5.17
N LEU A 131 -6.56 -30.50 5.14
CA LEU A 131 -6.46 -29.71 3.90
C LEU A 131 -5.51 -30.31 2.87
N SER A 132 -4.71 -31.30 3.29
CA SER A 132 -3.82 -32.04 2.39
C SER A 132 -4.63 -32.95 1.41
N SER A 133 -5.87 -33.27 1.75
CA SER A 133 -6.73 -34.12 0.92
C SER A 133 -7.49 -33.34 -0.15
N LEU A 134 -7.49 -32.03 -0.12
CA LEU A 134 -8.18 -31.17 -1.09
C LEU A 134 -7.39 -30.90 -2.37
N GLY A 135 -6.27 -31.60 -2.60
CA GLY A 135 -5.60 -31.60 -3.90
C GLY A 135 -5.11 -30.24 -4.40
N ILE A 136 -4.93 -29.28 -3.49
CA ILE A 136 -4.22 -28.05 -3.84
C ILE A 136 -2.73 -28.36 -3.68
N GLY A 137 -2.26 -29.22 -4.62
CA GLY A 137 -0.86 -29.54 -4.77
C GLY A 137 -0.11 -28.30 -5.22
N ALA A 138 1.02 -28.05 -4.59
CA ALA A 138 2.02 -27.14 -5.09
C ALA A 138 2.30 -27.45 -6.57
N PRO A 139 2.52 -26.43 -7.41
CA PRO A 139 2.88 -26.66 -8.80
C PRO A 139 4.14 -27.50 -8.87
N PRO A 140 4.23 -28.46 -9.81
CA PRO A 140 5.45 -29.26 -9.95
C PRO A 140 6.63 -28.35 -10.27
N VAL A 141 7.67 -28.48 -9.50
CA VAL A 141 8.99 -27.92 -9.84
C VAL A 141 9.42 -28.57 -11.15
N PRO A 142 9.86 -27.83 -12.16
CA PRO A 142 10.46 -28.41 -13.35
C PRO A 142 11.76 -29.09 -12.91
N ASP A 143 11.86 -30.38 -13.22
CA ASP A 143 13.13 -31.10 -13.15
C ASP A 143 14.05 -30.50 -14.21
N ASP A 144 15.06 -29.78 -13.76
CA ASP A 144 16.22 -29.43 -14.59
C ASP A 144 17.07 -30.69 -14.73
N ASP A 145 16.75 -31.51 -15.72
CA ASP A 145 17.68 -32.51 -16.22
C ASP A 145 18.69 -31.80 -17.14
N ASP A 146 19.79 -31.38 -16.50
CA ASP A 146 21.02 -31.07 -17.20
C ASP A 146 21.64 -32.37 -17.72
N ASP A 147 21.28 -32.75 -18.94
CA ASP A 147 22.08 -33.69 -19.70
C ASP A 147 23.18 -32.92 -20.43
N GLU A 148 24.32 -32.86 -19.75
CA GLU A 148 25.60 -32.68 -20.42
C GLU A 148 25.90 -33.95 -21.21
N ASP A 149 26.01 -33.84 -22.49
CA ASP A 149 26.83 -34.72 -23.29
C ASP A 149 27.47 -34.03 -24.51
N THR A 150 28.84 -33.90 -24.35
CA THR A 150 29.89 -33.75 -25.37
C THR A 150 29.80 -32.60 -26.37
#